data_df5776556dc15e3d2bf27f4f52e9c373
#
_entry.id   df5776556dc15e3d2bf27f4f52e9c373
#
_cell.length_a   1.000
_cell.length_b   1.000
_cell.length_c   1.000
_cell.angle_alpha   90.00
_cell.angle_beta   90.00
_cell.angle_gamma   90.00
#
_symmetry.space_group_name_H-M   'P 1'
#
loop_
_entity.id
_entity.type
_entity.pdbx_description
1 polymer ?
#
loop_
_entity_poly.entity_id
_entity_poly.type
_entity_poly.pdbx_seq_one_letter_code
_entity_poly.pdbx_strand_id
1 'polypeptide(L)'
;IDLIGTKTGIGAVLGEGVAKTSLRLGSPDYAVHVKGLEFPGHDPRAFNSMALSYATSNRGACHLQGMSYNYERKLAFPEEGFDLPQDRFGKERKPELVIATQNFMSLVDSLKLCKFSIGGGNSATQSLQWINAATGWDMSLDEFLKAGERIFNLKRLYNGTRGVSRKDDRLPKRILSEPKGGGAGQNLPADFEASLDRYYALRGWTNDGIPTKEKQDELGLSGILSNS
;
A
#
# COMPACT_ATOMS: atom_id res chain seq x y z
N ILE A 1 19.67 -3.20 22.57
CA ILE A 1 18.83 -1.97 22.47
C ILE A 1 19.68 -0.75 22.81
N ASP A 2 20.39 -0.72 23.93
CA ASP A 2 21.20 0.44 24.38
C ASP A 2 22.22 0.89 23.34
N LEU A 3 22.95 -0.07 22.73
CA LEU A 3 23.90 0.24 21.66
C LEU A 3 23.26 0.89 20.44
N ILE A 4 22.01 0.50 20.11
CA ILE A 4 21.24 1.13 19.02
C ILE A 4 20.84 2.55 19.40
N GLY A 5 20.33 2.74 20.62
CA GLY A 5 19.94 4.04 21.13
C GLY A 5 21.11 5.03 21.23
N THR A 6 22.25 4.59 21.66
CA THR A 6 23.48 5.40 21.77
C THR A 6 24.30 5.48 20.47
N LYS A 7 23.91 4.71 19.44
CA LYS A 7 24.64 4.58 18.16
C LYS A 7 26.12 4.21 18.33
N THR A 8 26.43 3.32 19.28
CA THR A 8 27.79 2.89 19.57
C THR A 8 28.05 1.44 19.12
N GLY A 9 29.30 1.13 18.74
CA GLY A 9 29.68 -0.22 18.29
C GLY A 9 28.77 -0.73 17.16
N ILE A 10 28.32 -1.98 17.27
CA ILE A 10 27.39 -2.60 16.30
C ILE A 10 26.03 -1.86 16.23
N GLY A 11 25.64 -1.18 17.31
CA GLY A 11 24.40 -0.41 17.36
C GLY A 11 24.37 0.76 16.39
N ALA A 12 25.52 1.33 16.03
CA ALA A 12 25.61 2.36 15.00
C ALA A 12 25.20 1.84 13.61
N VAL A 13 25.51 0.57 13.34
CA VAL A 13 25.11 -0.09 12.07
C VAL A 13 23.65 -0.52 12.12
N LEU A 14 23.24 -1.23 13.17
CA LEU A 14 21.87 -1.74 13.31
C LEU A 14 20.82 -0.62 13.38
N GLY A 15 21.18 0.52 13.97
CA GLY A 15 20.30 1.70 14.08
C GLY A 15 19.96 2.37 12.74
N GLU A 16 20.61 1.98 11.64
CA GLU A 16 20.27 2.48 10.30
C GLU A 16 19.15 1.70 9.59
N GLY A 17 18.65 0.64 10.23
CA GLY A 17 17.60 -0.21 9.69
C GLY A 17 18.10 -1.33 8.80
N VAL A 18 17.21 -2.30 8.51
CA VAL A 18 17.54 -3.57 7.82
C VAL A 18 18.19 -3.34 6.45
N ALA A 19 17.67 -2.43 5.65
CA ALA A 19 18.17 -2.18 4.29
C ALA A 19 19.64 -1.76 4.29
N LYS A 20 20.01 -0.77 5.11
CA LYS A 20 21.39 -0.27 5.17
C LYS A 20 22.32 -1.24 5.88
N THR A 21 21.84 -1.87 6.95
CA THR A 21 22.61 -2.86 7.69
C THR A 21 23.00 -4.04 6.81
N SER A 22 22.07 -4.58 6.03
CA SER A 22 22.33 -5.72 5.14
C SER A 22 23.35 -5.38 4.05
N LEU A 23 23.28 -4.17 3.49
CA LEU A 23 24.29 -3.69 2.54
C LEU A 23 25.69 -3.62 3.18
N ARG A 24 25.80 -3.06 4.39
CA ARG A 24 27.09 -2.99 5.10
C ARG A 24 27.67 -4.36 5.47
N LEU A 25 26.81 -5.34 5.72
CA LEU A 25 27.22 -6.71 6.02
C LEU A 25 27.41 -7.58 4.77
N GLY A 26 27.27 -7.02 3.56
CA GLY A 26 27.42 -7.75 2.29
C GLY A 26 26.31 -8.79 2.05
N SER A 27 25.15 -8.63 2.67
CA SER A 27 24.05 -9.61 2.65
C SER A 27 22.70 -8.98 2.30
N PRO A 28 22.59 -8.16 1.21
CA PRO A 28 21.35 -7.45 0.88
C PRO A 28 20.17 -8.38 0.55
N ASP A 29 20.43 -9.59 0.06
CA ASP A 29 19.38 -10.55 -0.29
C ASP A 29 18.61 -11.10 0.92
N TYR A 30 19.17 -10.99 2.12
CA TYR A 30 18.48 -11.37 3.36
C TYR A 30 17.56 -10.28 3.91
N ALA A 31 17.69 -9.04 3.42
CA ALA A 31 16.85 -7.93 3.87
C ALA A 31 15.41 -8.07 3.37
N VAL A 32 14.46 -8.04 4.29
CA VAL A 32 13.03 -8.13 3.96
C VAL A 32 12.39 -6.76 4.19
N HIS A 33 12.35 -5.96 3.14
CA HIS A 33 11.80 -4.60 3.14
C HIS A 33 11.25 -4.21 1.78
N VAL A 34 10.42 -3.15 1.73
CA VAL A 34 10.07 -2.40 0.52
C VAL A 34 10.38 -0.94 0.77
N LYS A 35 11.07 -0.27 -0.15
CA LYS A 35 11.45 1.15 -0.02
C LYS A 35 12.15 1.49 1.31
N GLY A 36 12.91 0.56 1.86
CA GLY A 36 13.63 0.71 3.13
C GLY A 36 12.80 0.48 4.39
N LEU A 37 11.47 0.30 4.28
CA LEU A 37 10.62 -0.07 5.41
C LEU A 37 10.53 -1.60 5.53
N GLU A 38 10.89 -2.13 6.68
CA GLU A 38 10.84 -3.55 7.00
C GLU A 38 9.40 -4.08 7.00
N PHE A 39 9.24 -5.37 6.69
CA PHE A 39 7.94 -6.01 6.79
C PHE A 39 7.49 -6.06 8.25
N PRO A 40 6.22 -5.71 8.52
CA PRO A 40 5.61 -6.04 9.79
C PRO A 40 5.37 -7.56 9.91
N GLY A 41 4.83 -8.03 11.02
CA GLY A 41 4.53 -9.44 11.26
C GLY A 41 3.44 -10.05 10.38
N HIS A 42 3.13 -9.44 9.25
CA HIS A 42 2.14 -9.89 8.26
C HIS A 42 2.86 -10.32 6.98
N ASP A 43 2.87 -11.62 6.72
CA ASP A 43 3.56 -12.20 5.57
C ASP A 43 2.69 -12.11 4.30
N PRO A 44 3.16 -11.44 3.23
CA PRO A 44 2.38 -11.27 2.00
C PRO A 44 2.19 -12.57 1.20
N ARG A 45 2.93 -13.64 1.51
CA ARG A 45 2.68 -14.97 0.94
C ARG A 45 1.35 -15.57 1.40
N ALA A 46 0.82 -15.07 2.50
CA ALA A 46 -0.48 -15.49 3.01
C ALA A 46 -1.68 -14.78 2.36
N PHE A 47 -1.44 -13.69 1.61
CA PHE A 47 -2.49 -12.86 1.01
C PHE A 47 -1.97 -12.20 -0.27
N ASN A 48 -2.45 -12.61 -1.44
CA ASN A 48 -1.94 -12.11 -2.72
C ASN A 48 -2.12 -10.60 -2.90
N SER A 49 -3.24 -10.02 -2.44
CA SER A 49 -3.44 -8.57 -2.49
C SER A 49 -2.42 -7.80 -1.64
N MET A 50 -2.01 -8.36 -0.49
CA MET A 50 -1.05 -7.71 0.39
C MET A 50 0.35 -7.62 -0.23
N ALA A 51 0.75 -8.59 -1.04
CA ALA A 51 2.00 -8.55 -1.79
C ALA A 51 2.06 -7.31 -2.70
N LEU A 52 1.02 -7.11 -3.51
CA LEU A 52 0.89 -5.95 -4.37
C LEU A 52 0.77 -4.65 -3.57
N SER A 53 -0.01 -4.67 -2.49
CA SER A 53 -0.18 -3.51 -1.61
C SER A 53 1.12 -3.06 -0.97
N TYR A 54 2.00 -3.98 -0.52
CA TYR A 54 3.31 -3.63 0.02
C TYR A 54 4.22 -2.99 -1.02
N ALA A 55 4.29 -3.59 -2.22
CA ALA A 55 5.12 -3.08 -3.30
C ALA A 55 4.72 -1.67 -3.74
N THR A 56 3.41 -1.43 -3.89
CA THR A 56 2.86 -0.16 -4.42
C THR A 56 2.57 0.90 -3.36
N SER A 57 2.66 0.57 -2.07
CA SER A 57 2.47 1.52 -0.98
C SER A 57 3.42 2.70 -1.09
N ASN A 58 2.91 3.90 -0.85
CA ASN A 58 3.68 5.15 -0.91
C ASN A 58 4.79 5.24 0.15
N ARG A 59 4.74 4.44 1.22
CA ARG A 59 5.76 4.44 2.29
C ARG A 59 6.53 3.13 2.44
N GLY A 60 6.27 2.14 1.57
CA GLY A 60 6.92 0.84 1.63
C GLY A 60 6.06 -0.25 2.28
N ALA A 61 6.66 -1.26 2.90
CA ALA A 61 5.96 -2.45 3.41
C ALA A 61 5.03 -2.14 4.59
N CYS A 62 3.92 -1.45 4.32
CA CYS A 62 2.96 -1.05 5.33
C CYS A 62 1.61 -1.73 5.14
N HIS A 63 1.26 -2.65 6.05
CA HIS A 63 -0.03 -3.33 6.01
C HIS A 63 -1.24 -2.42 6.30
N LEU A 64 -1.02 -1.22 6.83
CA LEU A 64 -2.09 -0.27 7.18
C LEU A 64 -2.42 0.72 6.05
N GLN A 65 -1.56 0.87 5.05
CA GLN A 65 -1.84 1.79 3.94
C GLN A 65 -2.85 1.25 2.91
N GLY A 66 -3.10 -0.05 2.90
CA GLY A 66 -4.13 -0.67 2.07
C GLY A 66 -5.09 -1.51 2.89
N MET A 67 -4.59 -2.23 3.90
CA MET A 67 -5.36 -3.20 4.69
C MET A 67 -6.10 -4.25 3.85
N SER A 68 -5.69 -4.46 2.60
CA SER A 68 -6.36 -5.33 1.62
C SER A 68 -6.57 -6.76 2.12
N TYR A 69 -5.64 -7.27 2.94
CA TYR A 69 -5.73 -8.59 3.55
C TYR A 69 -6.98 -8.80 4.43
N ASN A 70 -7.55 -7.75 4.99
CA ASN A 70 -8.80 -7.87 5.76
C ASN A 70 -10.01 -8.16 4.86
N TYR A 71 -9.97 -7.68 3.62
CA TYR A 71 -10.98 -7.94 2.60
C TYR A 71 -10.79 -9.31 1.92
N GLU A 72 -9.66 -9.96 2.17
CA GLU A 72 -9.42 -11.37 1.85
C GLU A 72 -9.70 -12.31 3.04
N ARG A 73 -9.88 -11.77 4.25
CA ARG A 73 -10.17 -12.56 5.45
C ARG A 73 -11.63 -12.57 5.83
N LYS A 74 -12.25 -11.40 5.94
CA LYS A 74 -13.55 -11.26 6.60
C LYS A 74 -14.38 -10.05 6.19
N LEU A 75 -13.79 -9.03 5.57
CA LEU A 75 -14.51 -7.82 5.21
C LEU A 75 -15.01 -7.87 3.78
N ALA A 76 -16.16 -7.25 3.55
CA ALA A 76 -16.66 -6.87 2.24
C ALA A 76 -16.42 -5.37 1.99
N PHE A 77 -16.45 -4.96 0.72
CA PHE A 77 -16.39 -3.57 0.32
C PHE A 77 -17.39 -3.32 -0.82
N PRO A 78 -18.70 -3.39 -0.51
CA PRO A 78 -19.75 -3.31 -1.53
C PRO A 78 -19.73 -1.99 -2.29
N GLU A 79 -19.30 -0.89 -1.67
CA GLU A 79 -19.12 0.41 -2.31
C GLU A 79 -18.14 0.36 -3.50
N GLU A 80 -17.27 -0.62 -3.56
CA GLU A 80 -16.28 -0.86 -4.62
C GLU A 80 -16.54 -2.19 -5.37
N GLY A 81 -17.72 -2.78 -5.20
CA GLY A 81 -18.14 -4.01 -5.88
C GLY A 81 -17.46 -5.28 -5.36
N PHE A 82 -17.12 -5.32 -4.08
CA PHE A 82 -16.62 -6.50 -3.38
C PHE A 82 -17.61 -6.90 -2.28
N ASP A 83 -18.73 -7.49 -2.66
CA ASP A 83 -19.84 -7.85 -1.76
C ASP A 83 -19.48 -8.96 -0.76
N LEU A 84 -18.44 -9.71 -1.02
CA LEU A 84 -17.94 -10.80 -0.18
C LEU A 84 -16.42 -10.70 -0.01
N PRO A 85 -15.87 -11.29 1.07
CA PRO A 85 -14.43 -11.45 1.20
C PRO A 85 -13.84 -12.21 0.01
N GLN A 86 -12.71 -11.72 -0.50
CA GLN A 86 -12.06 -12.28 -1.68
C GLN A 86 -11.17 -13.47 -1.31
N ASP A 87 -11.03 -14.44 -2.21
CA ASP A 87 -10.09 -15.56 -2.01
C ASP A 87 -8.66 -15.02 -1.84
N ARG A 88 -8.03 -15.33 -0.71
CA ARG A 88 -6.68 -14.85 -0.35
C ARG A 88 -5.57 -15.31 -1.28
N PHE A 89 -5.75 -16.44 -1.96
CA PHE A 89 -4.79 -17.02 -2.89
C PHE A 89 -5.22 -16.87 -4.35
N GLY A 90 -6.43 -16.40 -4.59
CA GLY A 90 -6.92 -16.06 -5.93
C GLY A 90 -6.07 -14.96 -6.58
N LYS A 91 -6.16 -14.89 -7.90
CA LYS A 91 -5.44 -13.89 -8.71
C LYS A 91 -6.37 -12.78 -9.20
N GLU A 92 -7.66 -13.08 -9.27
CA GLU A 92 -8.65 -12.21 -9.88
C GLU A 92 -8.90 -10.95 -9.04
N ARG A 93 -9.05 -9.83 -9.72
CA ARG A 93 -9.40 -8.52 -9.15
C ARG A 93 -8.49 -8.05 -7.99
N LYS A 94 -7.26 -8.59 -7.85
CA LYS A 94 -6.33 -8.14 -6.80
C LYS A 94 -5.87 -6.70 -6.97
N PRO A 95 -5.50 -6.24 -8.18
CA PRO A 95 -5.17 -4.84 -8.41
C PRO A 95 -6.31 -3.90 -8.06
N GLU A 96 -7.56 -4.23 -8.47
CA GLU A 96 -8.76 -3.45 -8.16
C GLU A 96 -8.98 -3.34 -6.65
N LEU A 97 -8.90 -4.46 -5.93
CA LEU A 97 -9.04 -4.49 -4.47
C LEU A 97 -7.96 -3.63 -3.78
N VAL A 98 -6.72 -3.72 -4.24
CA VAL A 98 -5.61 -2.92 -3.68
C VAL A 98 -5.85 -1.43 -3.93
N ILE A 99 -6.31 -1.05 -5.12
CA ILE A 99 -6.65 0.34 -5.45
C ILE A 99 -7.73 0.87 -4.53
N ALA A 100 -8.87 0.18 -4.46
CA ALA A 100 -10.01 0.57 -3.64
C ALA A 100 -9.60 0.75 -2.17
N THR A 101 -8.91 -0.24 -1.62
CA THR A 101 -8.50 -0.20 -0.21
C THR A 101 -7.44 0.86 0.10
N GLN A 102 -6.48 1.10 -0.80
CA GLN A 102 -5.51 2.19 -0.65
C GLN A 102 -6.15 3.57 -0.71
N ASN A 103 -7.15 3.76 -1.58
CA ASN A 103 -7.93 5.00 -1.65
C ASN A 103 -8.69 5.22 -0.35
N PHE A 104 -9.42 4.22 0.11
CA PHE A 104 -10.17 4.31 1.36
C PHE A 104 -9.27 4.52 2.58
N MET A 105 -8.15 3.81 2.69
CA MET A 105 -7.21 4.03 3.80
C MET A 105 -6.57 5.41 3.76
N SER A 106 -6.43 6.04 2.61
CA SER A 106 -5.99 7.43 2.50
C SER A 106 -6.99 8.42 3.11
N LEU A 107 -8.29 8.15 2.95
CA LEU A 107 -9.36 8.92 3.62
C LEU A 107 -9.35 8.70 5.13
N VAL A 108 -9.28 7.44 5.57
CA VAL A 108 -9.21 7.08 7.01
C VAL A 108 -8.03 7.77 7.70
N ASP A 109 -6.86 7.82 7.05
CA ASP A 109 -5.68 8.53 7.57
C ASP A 109 -5.90 10.05 7.64
N SER A 110 -6.55 10.63 6.64
CA SER A 110 -6.85 12.08 6.58
C SER A 110 -7.86 12.49 7.62
N LEU A 111 -8.86 11.66 7.89
CA LEU A 111 -9.87 11.85 8.91
C LEU A 111 -9.37 11.52 10.33
N LYS A 112 -8.12 11.03 10.46
CA LYS A 112 -7.55 10.60 11.75
C LYS A 112 -8.34 9.48 12.44
N LEU A 113 -9.07 8.67 11.67
CA LEU A 113 -9.82 7.56 12.21
C LEU A 113 -8.89 6.40 12.57
N CYS A 114 -9.21 5.71 13.66
CA CYS A 114 -8.51 4.49 14.02
C CYS A 114 -8.85 3.37 13.04
N LYS A 115 -7.85 2.74 12.43
CA LYS A 115 -8.06 1.66 11.45
C LYS A 115 -8.72 0.41 12.04
N PHE A 116 -8.68 0.22 13.34
CA PHE A 116 -9.45 -0.83 13.99
C PHE A 116 -10.97 -0.61 13.88
N SER A 117 -11.44 0.63 13.68
CA SER A 117 -12.85 0.90 13.42
C SER A 117 -13.37 0.19 12.17
N ILE A 118 -12.52 0.03 11.14
CA ILE A 118 -12.84 -0.71 9.91
C ILE A 118 -13.17 -2.16 10.25
N GLY A 119 -12.34 -2.79 11.09
CA GLY A 119 -12.61 -4.15 11.59
C GLY A 119 -13.86 -4.25 12.47
N GLY A 120 -14.32 -3.14 13.02
CA GLY A 120 -15.54 -2.99 13.80
C GLY A 120 -16.79 -2.61 12.97
N GLY A 121 -16.65 -2.55 11.63
CA GLY A 121 -17.77 -2.32 10.70
C GLY A 121 -17.88 -0.90 10.15
N ASN A 122 -16.92 -0.01 10.43
CA ASN A 122 -16.90 1.30 9.78
C ASN A 122 -16.60 1.16 8.29
N SER A 123 -17.55 1.54 7.45
CA SER A 123 -17.46 1.52 6.00
C SER A 123 -17.10 2.89 5.41
N ALA A 124 -16.90 2.97 4.08
CA ALA A 124 -16.74 4.24 3.39
C ALA A 124 -18.00 5.09 3.51
N THR A 125 -19.17 4.49 3.34
CA THR A 125 -20.48 5.15 3.49
C THR A 125 -20.64 5.73 4.90
N GLN A 126 -20.32 4.97 5.94
CA GLN A 126 -20.42 5.46 7.33
C GLN A 126 -19.44 6.61 7.60
N SER A 127 -18.22 6.52 7.08
CA SER A 127 -17.22 7.60 7.21
C SER A 127 -17.69 8.87 6.50
N LEU A 128 -18.29 8.74 5.32
CA LEU A 128 -18.89 9.85 4.57
C LEU A 128 -20.03 10.52 5.35
N GLN A 129 -20.94 9.72 5.92
CA GLN A 129 -22.04 10.25 6.75
C GLN A 129 -21.53 11.07 7.93
N TRP A 130 -20.46 10.58 8.59
CA TRP A 130 -19.85 11.33 9.71
C TRP A 130 -19.25 12.65 9.30
N ILE A 131 -18.52 12.68 8.17
CA ILE A 131 -17.90 13.94 7.72
C ILE A 131 -18.95 14.94 7.24
N ASN A 132 -19.97 14.49 6.49
CA ASN A 132 -21.06 15.38 6.07
C ASN A 132 -21.81 15.96 7.28
N ALA A 133 -22.11 15.12 8.28
CA ALA A 133 -22.76 15.58 9.51
C ALA A 133 -21.91 16.56 10.33
N ALA A 134 -20.58 16.34 10.38
CA ALA A 134 -19.65 17.17 11.15
C ALA A 134 -19.34 18.51 10.49
N THR A 135 -19.32 18.55 9.15
CA THR A 135 -18.88 19.73 8.39
C THR A 135 -20.03 20.51 7.77
N GLY A 136 -21.20 19.90 7.65
CA GLY A 136 -22.32 20.45 6.87
C GLY A 136 -22.12 20.32 5.35
N TRP A 137 -21.13 19.54 4.91
CA TRP A 137 -20.96 19.23 3.48
C TRP A 137 -22.05 18.29 2.99
N ASP A 138 -22.29 18.31 1.67
CA ASP A 138 -23.20 17.38 0.99
C ASP A 138 -22.41 16.61 -0.08
N MET A 139 -21.32 15.98 0.37
CA MET A 139 -20.42 15.22 -0.50
C MET A 139 -21.07 13.87 -0.83
N SER A 140 -21.04 13.50 -2.10
CA SER A 140 -21.45 12.18 -2.58
C SER A 140 -20.38 11.11 -2.27
N LEU A 141 -20.76 9.83 -2.35
CA LEU A 141 -19.82 8.72 -2.15
C LEU A 141 -18.70 8.71 -3.19
N ASP A 142 -19.04 9.00 -4.46
CA ASP A 142 -18.05 9.05 -5.53
C ASP A 142 -17.03 10.17 -5.32
N GLU A 143 -17.47 11.36 -4.91
CA GLU A 143 -16.56 12.47 -4.56
C GLU A 143 -15.66 12.12 -3.38
N PHE A 144 -16.20 11.45 -2.37
CA PHE A 144 -15.45 10.99 -1.21
C PHE A 144 -14.37 9.98 -1.60
N LEU A 145 -14.72 8.94 -2.34
CA LEU A 145 -13.77 7.93 -2.81
C LEU A 145 -12.73 8.53 -3.76
N LYS A 146 -13.15 9.43 -4.65
CA LYS A 146 -12.25 10.18 -5.54
C LYS A 146 -11.26 11.07 -4.76
N ALA A 147 -11.67 11.63 -3.64
CA ALA A 147 -10.75 12.36 -2.76
C ALA A 147 -9.65 11.43 -2.20
N GLY A 148 -9.98 10.19 -1.85
CA GLY A 148 -9.01 9.16 -1.45
C GLY A 148 -8.02 8.82 -2.56
N GLU A 149 -8.52 8.66 -3.79
CA GLU A 149 -7.68 8.46 -4.97
C GLU A 149 -6.73 9.64 -5.20
N ARG A 150 -7.24 10.86 -5.10
CA ARG A 150 -6.44 12.10 -5.21
C ARG A 150 -5.30 12.13 -4.19
N ILE A 151 -5.58 11.82 -2.92
CA ILE A 151 -4.58 11.79 -1.85
C ILE A 151 -3.49 10.75 -2.15
N PHE A 152 -3.89 9.54 -2.59
CA PHE A 152 -2.93 8.49 -2.90
C PHE A 152 -2.02 8.88 -4.07
N ASN A 153 -2.58 9.42 -5.14
CA ASN A 153 -1.83 9.87 -6.33
C ASN A 153 -0.93 11.07 -6.01
N LEU A 154 -1.37 12.02 -5.18
CA LEU A 154 -0.52 13.14 -4.74
C LEU A 154 0.73 12.64 -4.00
N LYS A 155 0.56 11.68 -3.08
CA LYS A 155 1.69 11.04 -2.39
C LYS A 155 2.62 10.33 -3.38
N ARG A 156 2.08 9.68 -4.42
CA ARG A 156 2.89 9.03 -5.45
C ARG A 156 3.66 10.03 -6.29
N LEU A 157 3.04 11.12 -6.70
CA LEU A 157 3.71 12.21 -7.43
C LEU A 157 4.85 12.80 -6.59
N TYR A 158 4.60 13.11 -5.32
CA TYR A 158 5.64 13.58 -4.41
C TYR A 158 6.82 12.60 -4.32
N ASN A 159 6.55 11.31 -4.16
CA ASN A 159 7.58 10.28 -4.15
C ASN A 159 8.35 10.24 -5.48
N GLY A 160 7.68 10.45 -6.61
CA GLY A 160 8.30 10.55 -7.93
C GLY A 160 9.34 11.68 -8.00
N THR A 161 9.07 12.85 -7.40
CA THR A 161 10.06 13.96 -7.31
C THR A 161 11.29 13.59 -6.47
N ARG A 162 11.18 12.55 -5.64
CA ARG A 162 12.28 11.99 -4.83
C ARG A 162 12.94 10.77 -5.48
N GLY A 163 12.62 10.46 -6.73
CA GLY A 163 13.22 9.39 -7.52
C GLY A 163 12.61 8.00 -7.31
N VAL A 164 11.48 7.91 -6.58
CA VAL A 164 10.75 6.64 -6.45
C VAL A 164 10.02 6.34 -7.75
N SER A 165 10.20 5.13 -8.27
CA SER A 165 9.61 4.66 -9.52
C SER A 165 9.29 3.17 -9.45
N ARG A 166 8.95 2.54 -10.59
CA ARG A 166 8.72 1.09 -10.67
C ARG A 166 9.85 0.24 -10.07
N LYS A 167 11.11 0.68 -10.20
CA LYS A 167 12.26 -0.04 -9.64
C LYS A 167 12.17 -0.27 -8.13
N ASP A 168 11.39 0.58 -7.43
CA ASP A 168 11.19 0.53 -5.98
C ASP A 168 9.89 -0.22 -5.59
N ASP A 169 8.98 -0.44 -6.55
CA ASP A 169 7.71 -1.17 -6.37
C ASP A 169 7.94 -2.67 -6.53
N ARG A 170 8.82 -3.22 -5.71
CA ARG A 170 9.23 -4.63 -5.77
C ARG A 170 9.26 -5.28 -4.40
N LEU A 171 9.06 -6.59 -4.40
CA LEU A 171 9.24 -7.41 -3.22
C LEU A 171 10.64 -8.04 -3.19
N PRO A 172 11.19 -8.36 -2.00
CA PRO A 172 12.41 -9.17 -1.89
C PRO A 172 12.25 -10.50 -2.65
N LYS A 173 13.31 -10.94 -3.34
CA LYS A 173 13.28 -12.18 -4.15
C LYS A 173 12.77 -13.38 -3.36
N ARG A 174 13.23 -13.55 -2.13
CA ARG A 174 12.81 -14.66 -1.27
C ARG A 174 11.30 -14.71 -1.00
N ILE A 175 10.61 -13.57 -1.02
CA ILE A 175 9.15 -13.52 -0.86
C ILE A 175 8.44 -14.06 -2.11
N LEU A 176 9.06 -13.91 -3.28
CA LEU A 176 8.51 -14.35 -4.56
C LEU A 176 8.91 -15.78 -4.93
N SER A 177 9.98 -16.32 -4.34
CA SER A 177 10.55 -17.61 -4.75
C SER A 177 10.65 -18.66 -3.63
N GLU A 178 10.56 -18.28 -2.37
CA GLU A 178 10.77 -19.19 -1.24
C GLU A 178 9.48 -19.31 -0.40
N PRO A 179 8.77 -20.47 -0.44
CA PRO A 179 7.68 -20.69 0.48
C PRO A 179 8.20 -20.73 1.92
N LYS A 180 7.44 -20.17 2.86
CA LYS A 180 7.83 -20.15 4.27
C LYS A 180 7.77 -21.53 4.93
N GLY A 181 7.02 -22.46 4.34
CA GLY A 181 6.72 -23.77 4.91
C GLY A 181 5.55 -23.72 5.89
N GLY A 182 4.62 -24.65 5.75
CA GLY A 182 3.43 -24.80 6.60
C GLY A 182 2.34 -23.74 6.39
N GLY A 183 1.10 -24.13 6.57
CA GLY A 183 -0.07 -23.26 6.53
C GLY A 183 -0.16 -22.38 5.28
N ALA A 184 -0.66 -21.18 5.46
CA ALA A 184 -0.81 -20.20 4.38
C ALA A 184 0.51 -19.67 3.80
N GLY A 185 1.62 -19.87 4.49
CA GLY A 185 2.95 -19.47 4.01
C GLY A 185 3.54 -20.39 2.94
N GLN A 186 2.85 -21.46 2.55
CA GLN A 186 3.25 -22.31 1.42
C GLN A 186 2.97 -21.67 0.05
N ASN A 187 2.06 -20.72 0.00
CA ASN A 187 1.76 -19.97 -1.20
C ASN A 187 2.91 -19.00 -1.53
N LEU A 188 3.03 -18.66 -2.79
CA LEU A 188 3.85 -17.55 -3.28
C LEU A 188 2.94 -16.52 -3.95
N PRO A 189 3.25 -15.21 -3.87
CA PRO A 189 2.50 -14.20 -4.60
C PRO A 189 2.50 -14.51 -6.09
N ALA A 190 1.31 -14.86 -6.61
CA ALA A 190 1.18 -15.34 -7.98
C ALA A 190 1.22 -14.17 -8.97
N ASP A 191 1.92 -14.36 -10.09
CA ASP A 191 1.94 -13.43 -11.23
C ASP A 191 2.15 -11.96 -10.81
N PHE A 192 3.10 -11.74 -9.90
CA PHE A 192 3.34 -10.42 -9.29
C PHE A 192 3.55 -9.32 -10.33
N GLU A 193 4.39 -9.55 -11.35
CA GLU A 193 4.67 -8.54 -12.38
C GLU A 193 3.42 -8.21 -13.22
N ALA A 194 2.67 -9.22 -13.63
CA ALA A 194 1.42 -9.01 -14.37
C ALA A 194 0.38 -8.25 -13.52
N SER A 195 0.32 -8.55 -12.22
CA SER A 195 -0.55 -7.82 -11.28
C SER A 195 -0.11 -6.36 -11.13
N LEU A 196 1.20 -6.09 -11.10
CA LEU A 196 1.76 -4.75 -11.03
C LEU A 196 1.47 -3.94 -12.31
N ASP A 197 1.62 -4.57 -13.49
CA ASP A 197 1.29 -3.94 -14.77
C ASP A 197 -0.20 -3.57 -14.83
N ARG A 198 -1.08 -4.49 -14.45
CA ARG A 198 -2.52 -4.23 -14.39
C ARG A 198 -2.85 -3.13 -13.38
N TYR A 199 -2.21 -3.12 -12.21
CA TYR A 199 -2.38 -2.08 -11.21
C TYR A 199 -2.02 -0.71 -11.77
N TYR A 200 -0.90 -0.57 -12.49
CA TYR A 200 -0.50 0.69 -13.11
C TYR A 200 -1.49 1.14 -14.19
N ALA A 201 -1.93 0.22 -15.04
CA ALA A 201 -2.93 0.52 -16.06
C ALA A 201 -4.24 1.03 -15.44
N LEU A 202 -4.75 0.37 -14.41
CA LEU A 202 -5.97 0.77 -13.70
C LEU A 202 -5.82 2.10 -12.95
N ARG A 203 -4.63 2.38 -12.42
CA ARG A 203 -4.30 3.66 -11.76
C ARG A 203 -4.15 4.82 -12.75
N GLY A 204 -4.08 4.56 -14.06
CA GLY A 204 -3.69 5.58 -15.04
C GLY A 204 -2.26 6.05 -14.84
N TRP A 205 -1.34 5.12 -14.53
CA TRP A 205 0.07 5.40 -14.35
C TRP A 205 0.90 4.94 -15.55
N THR A 206 2.03 5.57 -15.77
CA THR A 206 3.03 5.13 -16.75
C THR A 206 3.66 3.81 -16.33
N ASN A 207 4.41 3.18 -17.23
CA ASN A 207 5.19 1.97 -16.92
C ASN A 207 6.24 2.20 -15.83
N ASP A 208 6.65 3.44 -15.58
CA ASP A 208 7.53 3.81 -14.48
C ASP A 208 6.78 4.03 -13.16
N GLY A 209 5.47 3.83 -13.15
CA GLY A 209 4.62 3.97 -11.98
C GLY A 209 4.36 5.42 -11.57
N ILE A 210 4.37 6.35 -12.50
CA ILE A 210 4.06 7.76 -12.28
C ILE A 210 2.67 8.07 -12.85
N PRO A 211 1.77 8.75 -12.11
CA PRO A 211 0.48 9.18 -12.63
C PRO A 211 0.62 9.95 -13.95
N THR A 212 -0.11 9.53 -14.99
CA THR A 212 -0.08 10.21 -16.28
C THR A 212 -0.63 11.63 -16.17
N LYS A 213 -0.39 12.46 -17.19
CA LYS A 213 -0.92 13.82 -17.21
C LYS A 213 -2.44 13.82 -17.17
N GLU A 214 -3.06 12.92 -17.92
CA GLU A 214 -4.52 12.76 -17.97
C GLU A 214 -5.08 12.41 -16.58
N LYS A 215 -4.43 11.50 -15.83
CA LYS A 215 -4.82 11.17 -14.47
C LYS A 215 -4.59 12.33 -13.50
N GLN A 216 -3.53 13.10 -13.68
CA GLN A 216 -3.29 14.31 -12.88
C GLN A 216 -4.35 15.37 -13.14
N ASP A 217 -4.73 15.61 -14.40
CA ASP A 217 -5.79 16.55 -14.78
C ASP A 217 -7.15 16.10 -14.22
N GLU A 218 -7.49 14.81 -14.37
CA GLU A 218 -8.72 14.20 -13.81
C GLU A 218 -8.87 14.41 -12.31
N LEU A 219 -7.76 14.33 -11.58
CA LEU A 219 -7.72 14.45 -10.12
C LEU A 219 -7.42 15.87 -9.63
N GLY A 220 -7.24 16.84 -10.53
CA GLY A 220 -6.88 18.22 -10.18
C GLY A 220 -5.52 18.33 -9.50
N LEU A 221 -4.54 17.54 -9.95
CA LEU A 221 -3.19 17.48 -9.39
C LEU A 221 -2.15 18.13 -10.29
N SER A 222 -2.51 18.54 -11.51
CA SER A 222 -1.60 19.16 -12.46
C SER A 222 -1.02 20.46 -11.93
N GLY A 223 0.30 20.59 -12.02
CA GLY A 223 1.02 21.79 -11.57
C GLY A 223 1.24 21.91 -10.06
N ILE A 224 0.68 21.03 -9.22
CA ILE A 224 0.83 21.14 -7.75
C ILE A 224 2.30 20.98 -7.31
N LEU A 225 3.08 20.14 -7.97
CA LEU A 225 4.48 19.87 -7.62
C LEU A 225 5.49 20.53 -8.58
N SER A 226 5.05 21.33 -9.54
CA SER A 226 5.94 21.99 -10.51
C SER A 226 6.69 23.18 -9.93
N ASN A 227 6.39 23.61 -8.70
CA ASN A 227 6.99 24.76 -8.03
C ASN A 227 7.83 24.36 -6.79
N SER A 228 8.26 23.10 -6.67
CA SER A 228 9.08 22.63 -5.54
C SER A 228 10.47 22.16 -5.95
#